data_3128ca1ec0b22957432335925ceb0927
#
_entry.id   3128ca1ec0b22957432335925ceb0927
#
_cell.length_a   1.000
_cell.length_b   1.000
_cell.length_c   1.000
_cell.angle_alpha   90.00
_cell.angle_beta   90.00
_cell.angle_gamma   90.00
#
_symmetry.space_group_name_H-M   'P 1'
#
loop_
_entity.id
_entity.type
_entity.pdbx_description
1 polymer ?
#
loop_
_entity_poly.entity_id
_entity_poly.type
_entity_poly.pdbx_seq_one_letter_code
_entity_poly.pdbx_strand_id
1 'polypeptide(L)'
;DEILVNDLRQFITRALQQLTPRQREIFEMSREQQMSHREIAESLGISVNTVQESISTSLRTLRTYLKKNSIVGADLILLFICLNL
;
A
#
# COMPACT_ATOMS: atom_id res chain seq x y z
N ASP A 1 10.98 -15.91 11.75
CA ASP A 1 12.41 -15.66 11.70
C ASP A 1 12.67 -14.17 11.47
N GLU A 2 13.46 -13.57 12.35
CA GLU A 2 13.70 -12.12 12.33
C GLU A 2 14.37 -11.64 11.04
N ILE A 3 15.29 -12.40 10.49
CA ILE A 3 15.99 -12.03 9.26
C ILE A 3 15.01 -11.96 8.10
N LEU A 4 14.13 -12.94 8.00
CA LEU A 4 13.13 -12.99 6.94
C LEU A 4 12.13 -11.84 7.06
N VAL A 5 11.71 -11.52 8.28
CA VAL A 5 10.78 -10.42 8.52
C VAL A 5 11.42 -9.09 8.17
N ASN A 6 12.69 -8.89 8.52
CA ASN A 6 13.40 -7.65 8.18
C ASN A 6 13.56 -7.49 6.68
N ASP A 7 13.89 -8.56 5.96
CA ASP A 7 13.99 -8.53 4.50
C ASP A 7 12.66 -8.17 3.88
N LEU A 8 11.57 -8.75 4.38
CA LEU A 8 10.22 -8.46 3.91
C LEU A 8 9.86 -6.99 4.13
N ARG A 9 10.18 -6.45 5.30
CA ARG A 9 9.93 -5.04 5.60
C ARG A 9 10.69 -4.12 4.64
N GLN A 10 11.93 -4.45 4.32
CA GLN A 10 12.72 -3.65 3.38
C GLN A 10 12.09 -3.67 1.99
N PHE A 11 11.62 -4.82 1.53
CA PHE A 11 10.92 -4.91 0.25
C PHE A 11 9.65 -4.08 0.25
N ILE A 12 8.87 -4.14 1.33
CA ILE A 12 7.65 -3.36 1.46
C ILE A 12 7.96 -1.87 1.43
N THR A 13 8.98 -1.44 2.18
CA THR A 13 9.39 -0.03 2.20
C THR A 13 9.78 0.45 0.81
N ARG A 14 10.57 -0.33 0.08
CA ARG A 14 10.97 0.01 -1.28
C ARG A 14 9.78 0.06 -2.22
N ALA A 15 8.85 -0.89 -2.07
CA ALA A 15 7.65 -0.92 -2.88
C ALA A 15 6.81 0.33 -2.65
N LEU A 16 6.65 0.74 -1.40
CA LEU A 16 5.89 1.95 -1.07
C LEU A 16 6.51 3.20 -1.65
N GLN A 17 7.83 3.22 -1.84
CA GLN A 17 8.53 4.34 -2.46
C GLN A 17 8.17 4.49 -3.94
N GLN A 18 7.57 3.48 -4.56
CA GLN A 18 7.11 3.56 -5.95
C GLN A 18 5.81 4.37 -6.09
N LEU A 19 5.15 4.63 -4.98
CA LEU A 19 3.91 5.42 -4.99
C LEU A 19 4.24 6.90 -5.00
N THR A 20 3.36 7.70 -5.61
CA THR A 20 3.47 9.15 -5.47
C THR A 20 3.26 9.53 -4.00
N PRO A 21 3.72 10.72 -3.56
CA PRO A 21 3.49 11.14 -2.17
C PRO A 21 2.02 11.10 -1.76
N ARG A 22 1.11 11.54 -2.64
CA ARG A 22 -0.32 11.52 -2.34
C ARG A 22 -0.87 10.10 -2.27
N GLN A 23 -0.45 9.23 -3.19
CA GLN A 23 -0.86 7.82 -3.16
C GLN A 23 -0.40 7.15 -1.87
N ARG A 24 0.84 7.40 -1.48
CA ARG A 24 1.39 6.84 -0.24
C ARG A 24 0.63 7.34 0.97
N GLU A 25 0.33 8.63 1.02
CA GLU A 25 -0.43 9.24 2.11
C GLU A 25 -1.80 8.55 2.28
N ILE A 26 -2.54 8.43 1.17
CA ILE A 26 -3.86 7.80 1.19
C ILE A 26 -3.75 6.33 1.59
N PHE A 27 -2.76 5.64 1.05
CA PHE A 27 -2.55 4.22 1.35
C PHE A 27 -2.25 4.02 2.84
N GLU A 28 -1.39 4.86 3.42
CA GLU A 28 -1.06 4.79 4.84
C GLU A 28 -2.25 5.12 5.73
N MET A 29 -3.05 6.13 5.37
CA MET A 29 -4.27 6.45 6.11
C MET A 29 -5.22 5.26 6.14
N SER A 30 -5.34 4.56 5.02
CA SER A 30 -6.22 3.40 4.92
C SER A 30 -5.68 2.20 5.70
N ARG A 31 -4.39 1.95 5.65
CA ARG A 31 -3.80 0.72 6.20
C ARG A 31 -3.29 0.86 7.61
N GLU A 32 -2.54 1.91 7.90
CA GLU A 32 -1.97 2.11 9.24
C GLU A 32 -2.95 2.74 10.20
N GLN A 33 -3.68 3.77 9.74
CA GLN A 33 -4.61 4.50 10.59
C GLN A 33 -6.01 3.91 10.54
N GLN A 34 -6.22 2.91 9.70
CA GLN A 34 -7.50 2.21 9.57
C GLN A 34 -8.69 3.14 9.32
N MET A 35 -8.44 4.21 8.57
CA MET A 35 -9.49 5.16 8.21
C MET A 35 -10.37 4.59 7.11
N SER A 36 -11.65 4.88 7.16
CA SER A 36 -12.56 4.55 6.07
C SER A 36 -12.29 5.45 4.88
N HIS A 37 -12.74 5.05 3.69
CA HIS A 37 -12.60 5.88 2.49
C HIS A 37 -13.28 7.23 2.67
N ARG A 38 -14.42 7.25 3.36
CA ARG A 38 -15.13 8.49 3.64
C ARG A 38 -14.31 9.40 4.55
N GLU A 39 -13.73 8.85 5.60
CA GLU A 39 -12.89 9.62 6.52
C GLU A 39 -11.67 10.20 5.81
N ILE A 40 -11.03 9.42 4.96
CA ILE A 40 -9.89 9.90 4.16
C ILE A 40 -10.33 11.03 3.24
N ALA A 41 -11.45 10.82 2.54
CA ALA A 41 -11.99 11.81 1.62
C ALA A 41 -12.27 13.14 2.34
N GLU A 42 -12.93 13.08 3.49
CA GLU A 42 -13.22 14.26 4.29
C GLU A 42 -11.93 14.95 4.77
N SER A 43 -10.98 14.16 5.26
CA SER A 43 -9.71 14.68 5.77
C SER A 43 -8.91 15.41 4.72
N LEU A 44 -8.93 14.93 3.47
CA LEU A 44 -8.14 15.48 2.38
C LEU A 44 -8.91 16.41 1.46
N GLY A 45 -10.23 16.54 1.66
CA GLY A 45 -11.05 17.39 0.81
C GLY A 45 -11.19 16.86 -0.61
N ILE A 46 -11.26 15.54 -0.78
CA ILE A 46 -11.41 14.88 -2.07
C ILE A 46 -12.62 13.95 -2.02
N SER A 47 -13.03 13.43 -3.19
CA SER A 47 -14.15 12.52 -3.25
C SER A 47 -13.78 11.11 -2.82
N VAL A 48 -14.77 10.34 -2.38
CA VAL A 48 -14.59 8.92 -2.05
C VAL A 48 -14.08 8.14 -3.26
N ASN A 49 -14.61 8.46 -4.45
CA ASN A 49 -14.15 7.82 -5.69
C ASN A 49 -12.67 8.06 -5.92
N THR A 50 -12.19 9.27 -5.67
CA THR A 50 -10.77 9.59 -5.81
C THR A 50 -9.93 8.75 -4.84
N VAL A 51 -10.40 8.57 -3.61
CA VAL A 51 -9.73 7.72 -2.62
C VAL A 51 -9.66 6.27 -3.13
N GLN A 52 -10.78 5.74 -3.60
CA GLN A 52 -10.83 4.36 -4.11
C GLN A 52 -9.91 4.15 -5.30
N GLU A 53 -9.90 5.08 -6.24
CA GLU A 53 -9.02 5.01 -7.40
C GLU A 53 -7.55 5.06 -6.99
N SER A 54 -7.22 5.92 -6.05
CA SER A 54 -5.85 6.05 -5.53
C SER A 54 -5.38 4.73 -4.92
N ILE A 55 -6.21 4.12 -4.08
CA ILE A 55 -5.88 2.84 -3.45
C ILE A 55 -5.73 1.74 -4.49
N SER A 56 -6.65 1.65 -5.45
CA SER A 56 -6.59 0.65 -6.52
C SER A 56 -5.31 0.80 -7.35
N THR A 57 -4.98 2.03 -7.72
CA THR A 57 -3.76 2.32 -8.49
C THR A 57 -2.52 1.99 -7.67
N SER A 58 -2.52 2.33 -6.39
CA SER A 58 -1.41 2.02 -5.49
C SER A 58 -1.17 0.52 -5.40
N LEU A 59 -2.23 -0.27 -5.21
CA LEU A 59 -2.11 -1.72 -5.14
C LEU A 59 -1.58 -2.31 -6.44
N ARG A 60 -2.01 -1.77 -7.59
CA ARG A 60 -1.50 -2.21 -8.88
C ARG A 60 -0.01 -1.90 -9.02
N THR A 61 0.40 -0.72 -8.63
CA THR A 61 1.81 -0.30 -8.67
C THR A 61 2.66 -1.21 -7.78
N LEU A 62 2.19 -1.48 -6.57
CA LEU A 62 2.90 -2.35 -5.63
C LEU A 62 3.03 -3.77 -6.17
N ARG A 63 1.94 -4.31 -6.72
CA ARG A 63 1.95 -5.66 -7.31
C ARG A 63 2.94 -5.75 -8.47
N THR A 64 2.92 -4.77 -9.36
CA THR A 64 3.82 -4.73 -10.50
C THR A 64 5.28 -4.66 -10.06
N TYR A 65 5.57 -3.82 -9.08
CA TYR A 65 6.92 -3.68 -8.55
C TYR A 65 7.42 -4.99 -7.94
N LEU A 66 6.60 -5.63 -7.11
CA LEU A 66 6.98 -6.89 -6.45
C LEU A 66 7.22 -8.00 -7.47
N LYS A 67 6.38 -8.11 -8.49
CA LYS A 67 6.56 -9.09 -9.55
C LYS A 67 7.83 -8.82 -10.35
N LYS A 68 8.10 -7.57 -10.65
CA LYS A 68 9.27 -7.16 -11.42
C LYS A 68 10.56 -7.49 -10.71
N ASN A 69 10.54 -7.52 -9.38
CA ASN A 69 11.71 -7.83 -8.57
C ASN A 69 11.75 -9.31 -8.17
N SER A 70 11.00 -10.14 -8.90
CA SER A 70 11.01 -11.60 -8.75
C SER A 70 10.63 -12.06 -7.33
N ILE A 71 9.70 -11.33 -6.70
CA ILE A 71 9.21 -11.72 -5.38
C ILE A 71 8.15 -12.80 -5.56
N VAL A 72 8.49 -14.01 -5.13
CA VAL A 72 7.57 -15.14 -5.17
C VAL A 72 6.44 -14.89 -4.16
N GLY A 73 5.21 -15.06 -4.61
CA GLY A 73 4.05 -14.84 -3.75
C GLY A 73 3.72 -13.38 -3.55
N ALA A 74 3.93 -12.54 -4.58
CA ALA A 74 3.64 -11.10 -4.52
C ALA A 74 2.21 -10.82 -4.03
N ASP A 75 1.24 -11.64 -4.43
CA ASP A 75 -0.14 -11.46 -3.97
C ASP A 75 -0.29 -11.75 -2.49
N LEU A 76 0.48 -12.70 -1.94
CA LEU A 76 0.48 -12.99 -0.51
C LEU A 76 1.11 -11.82 0.27
N ILE A 77 2.16 -11.21 -0.28
CA ILE A 77 2.80 -10.04 0.33
C ILE A 77 1.81 -8.88 0.37
N LEU A 78 1.07 -8.65 -0.71
CA LEU A 78 0.05 -7.61 -0.75
C LEU A 78 -1.06 -7.90 0.26
N LEU A 79 -1.46 -9.16 0.40
CA LEU A 79 -2.43 -9.54 1.40
C LEU A 79 -1.91 -9.27 2.81
N PHE A 80 -0.64 -9.56 3.06
CA PHE A 80 0.00 -9.26 4.34
C PHE A 80 -0.03 -7.76 4.61
N ILE A 81 0.31 -6.93 3.63
CA ILE A 81 0.25 -5.48 3.75
C ILE A 81 -1.17 -5.05 4.09
N CYS A 82 -2.17 -5.63 3.43
CA CYS A 82 -3.57 -5.29 3.66
C CYS A 82 -4.06 -5.67 5.05
N LEU A 83 -3.53 -6.74 5.64
CA LEU A 83 -3.99 -7.24 6.93
C LEU A 83 -3.22 -6.69 8.11
N ASN A 84 -1.95 -6.33 7.93
CA ASN A 84 -1.06 -6.01 9.04
C ASN A 84 -0.47 -4.61 9.03
N LEU A 85 -0.92 -3.76 8.13
CA LEU A 85 -0.54 -2.36 8.16
C LEU A 85 -1.61 -1.49 8.74
#